data_b49f2074e98d826a9739acaca369565f
#
_entry.id   b49f2074e98d826a9739acaca369565f
#
_cell.length_a   1.000
_cell.length_b   1.000
_cell.length_c   1.000
_cell.angle_alpha   90.00
_cell.angle_beta   90.00
_cell.angle_gamma   90.00
#
_symmetry.space_group_name_H-M   'P 1'
#
loop_
_entity.id
_entity.type
_entity.pdbx_description
1 polymer ?
#
loop_
_entity_poly.entity_id
_entity_poly.type
_entity_poly.pdbx_seq_one_letter_code
_entity_poly.pdbx_strand_id
1 'polypeptide(L)'
;IKYLKIKMVMKTPFPQTSSIGSSGEHLVLSQLLKMNFVAGLAPENTKDYDLIVLNREGNISFPIQVKTALHTKTSNVSSGWILRDKHENPIKDLIFCFVRMNLDSRESDIYIVDSEKVAECCRYSHQIWLKFPNRKGEKHKDTNMRMLLHDFDKIRTKHLDDWQKYLNQDEINFIKTHPEGWLDKYKEAWHLIKA
;
A
#
# COMPACT_ATOMS: atom_id res chain seq x y z
N ILE A 1 39.45 -5.75 -34.10
CA ILE A 1 38.47 -6.75 -33.60
C ILE A 1 37.35 -5.96 -32.87
N LYS A 2 36.18 -5.78 -33.54
CA LYS A 2 35.01 -5.13 -32.97
C LYS A 2 34.34 -6.14 -32.06
N TYR A 3 34.35 -5.90 -30.74
CA TYR A 3 33.50 -6.61 -29.80
C TYR A 3 32.05 -6.20 -30.03
N LEU A 4 31.23 -7.10 -30.60
CA LEU A 4 29.80 -6.98 -30.63
C LEU A 4 29.29 -7.14 -29.18
N LYS A 5 28.91 -6.06 -28.51
CA LYS A 5 28.14 -6.12 -27.28
C LYS A 5 26.72 -6.63 -27.61
N ILE A 6 26.54 -7.94 -27.54
CA ILE A 6 25.21 -8.54 -27.57
C ILE A 6 24.50 -8.09 -26.28
N LYS A 7 23.66 -7.06 -26.38
CA LYS A 7 22.65 -6.77 -25.32
C LYS A 7 21.63 -7.89 -25.37
N MET A 8 21.87 -8.97 -24.65
CA MET A 8 20.83 -9.92 -24.31
C MET A 8 19.87 -9.20 -23.37
N VAL A 9 18.83 -8.58 -23.92
CA VAL A 9 17.67 -8.15 -23.16
C VAL A 9 16.89 -9.43 -22.85
N MET A 10 17.24 -10.10 -21.76
CA MET A 10 16.38 -11.12 -21.22
C MET A 10 15.10 -10.42 -20.79
N LYS A 11 14.02 -10.61 -21.54
CA LYS A 11 12.67 -10.31 -21.06
C LYS A 11 12.41 -11.27 -19.90
N THR A 12 12.75 -10.86 -18.68
CA THR A 12 12.31 -11.59 -17.50
C THR A 12 10.78 -11.63 -17.51
N PRO A 13 10.16 -12.80 -17.39
CA PRO A 13 8.71 -12.88 -17.30
C PRO A 13 8.22 -12.02 -16.12
N PHE A 14 7.02 -11.46 -16.25
CA PHE A 14 6.43 -10.65 -15.19
C PHE A 14 6.35 -11.51 -13.91
N PRO A 15 6.81 -11.00 -12.74
CA PRO A 15 6.86 -11.81 -11.53
C PRO A 15 5.45 -12.27 -11.10
N GLN A 16 5.37 -13.47 -10.54
CA GLN A 16 4.12 -13.97 -9.96
C GLN A 16 3.72 -13.12 -8.72
N THR A 17 2.42 -12.98 -8.49
CA THR A 17 1.89 -12.17 -7.37
C THR A 17 2.43 -12.61 -6.01
N SER A 18 2.57 -13.93 -5.79
CA SER A 18 3.17 -14.48 -4.56
C SER A 18 4.62 -14.04 -4.37
N SER A 19 5.42 -14.09 -5.44
CA SER A 19 6.82 -13.65 -5.40
C SER A 19 6.95 -12.15 -5.11
N ILE A 20 6.01 -11.35 -5.61
CA ILE A 20 5.96 -9.90 -5.34
C ILE A 20 5.69 -9.66 -3.87
N GLY A 21 4.69 -10.34 -3.28
CA GLY A 21 4.38 -10.24 -1.86
C GLY A 21 5.59 -10.57 -0.99
N SER A 22 6.15 -11.78 -1.17
CA SER A 22 7.34 -12.22 -0.43
C SER A 22 8.55 -11.29 -0.60
N SER A 23 8.74 -10.73 -1.80
CA SER A 23 9.82 -9.75 -2.02
C SER A 23 9.67 -8.52 -1.14
N GLY A 24 8.44 -8.01 -0.98
CA GLY A 24 8.18 -6.87 -0.10
C GLY A 24 8.40 -7.19 1.37
N GLU A 25 7.95 -8.36 1.83
CA GLU A 25 8.17 -8.83 3.21
C GLU A 25 9.67 -8.91 3.53
N HIS A 26 10.46 -9.54 2.65
CA HIS A 26 11.91 -9.65 2.83
C HIS A 26 12.62 -8.29 2.75
N LEU A 27 12.13 -7.37 1.90
CA LEU A 27 12.67 -6.02 1.84
C LEU A 27 12.46 -5.28 3.16
N VAL A 28 11.24 -5.29 3.71
CA VAL A 28 10.92 -4.67 5.00
C VAL A 28 11.74 -5.31 6.12
N LEU A 29 11.82 -6.65 6.17
CA LEU A 29 12.64 -7.37 7.14
C LEU A 29 14.11 -6.93 7.07
N SER A 30 14.67 -6.84 5.86
CA SER A 30 16.05 -6.39 5.67
C SER A 30 16.30 -4.99 6.21
N GLN A 31 15.36 -4.05 6.03
CA GLN A 31 15.50 -2.69 6.58
C GLN A 31 15.43 -2.68 8.11
N LEU A 32 14.49 -3.43 8.70
CA LEU A 32 14.40 -3.57 10.16
C LEU A 32 15.69 -4.10 10.78
N LEU A 33 16.25 -5.15 10.19
CA LEU A 33 17.52 -5.74 10.66
C LEU A 33 18.70 -4.76 10.53
N LYS A 34 18.77 -3.99 9.44
CA LYS A 34 19.79 -2.92 9.27
C LYS A 34 19.69 -1.83 10.33
N MET A 35 18.48 -1.52 10.78
CA MET A 35 18.23 -0.60 11.88
C MET A 35 18.40 -1.22 13.26
N ASN A 36 18.87 -2.47 13.31
CA ASN A 36 19.17 -3.19 14.54
C ASN A 36 17.93 -3.56 15.38
N PHE A 37 16.75 -3.70 14.74
CA PHE A 37 15.61 -4.34 15.37
C PHE A 37 15.79 -5.85 15.43
N VAL A 38 15.18 -6.49 16.41
CA VAL A 38 14.99 -7.94 16.42
C VAL A 38 13.70 -8.22 15.65
N ALA A 39 13.80 -8.76 14.46
CA ALA A 39 12.64 -8.97 13.59
C ALA A 39 12.70 -10.32 12.88
N GLY A 40 11.53 -10.87 12.56
CA GLY A 40 11.40 -12.12 11.83
C GLY A 40 10.08 -12.20 11.06
N LEU A 41 10.05 -13.09 10.06
CA LEU A 41 8.79 -13.43 9.35
C LEU A 41 7.87 -14.17 10.33
N ALA A 42 6.58 -13.85 10.25
CA ALA A 42 5.56 -14.61 10.94
C ALA A 42 5.44 -16.02 10.32
N PRO A 43 4.99 -17.03 11.06
CA PRO A 43 4.69 -18.34 10.51
C PRO A 43 3.66 -18.25 9.38
N GLU A 44 3.77 -19.13 8.38
CA GLU A 44 2.82 -19.21 7.30
C GLU A 44 1.37 -19.30 7.82
N ASN A 45 0.44 -18.64 7.13
CA ASN A 45 -0.97 -18.56 7.51
C ASN A 45 -1.26 -17.83 8.82
N THR A 46 -0.32 -17.05 9.36
CA THR A 46 -0.61 -16.12 10.43
C THR A 46 -1.61 -15.06 9.95
N LYS A 47 -2.66 -14.83 10.76
CA LYS A 47 -3.65 -13.81 10.41
C LYS A 47 -3.12 -12.42 10.76
N ASP A 48 -3.41 -11.48 9.87
CA ASP A 48 -3.29 -10.05 10.09
C ASP A 48 -1.89 -9.43 10.15
N TYR A 49 -0.82 -10.22 10.14
CA TYR A 49 0.56 -9.70 10.05
C TYR A 49 1.52 -10.67 9.36
N ASP A 50 2.58 -10.13 8.78
CA ASP A 50 3.59 -10.86 8.00
C ASP A 50 4.94 -10.90 8.73
N LEU A 51 5.18 -9.93 9.64
CA LEU A 51 6.41 -9.80 10.41
C LEU A 51 6.11 -9.51 11.88
N ILE A 52 7.02 -9.94 12.75
CA ILE A 52 7.05 -9.55 14.16
C ILE A 52 8.34 -8.81 14.42
N VAL A 53 8.25 -7.65 15.07
CA VAL A 53 9.39 -6.86 15.53
C VAL A 53 9.36 -6.84 17.04
N LEU A 54 10.49 -7.12 17.66
CA LEU A 54 10.69 -6.99 19.09
C LEU A 54 11.61 -5.80 19.36
N ASN A 55 11.42 -5.15 20.49
CA ASN A 55 12.46 -4.28 21.02
C ASN A 55 13.66 -5.14 21.46
N ARG A 56 14.81 -4.50 21.74
CA ARG A 56 16.05 -5.21 22.12
C ARG A 56 15.91 -6.02 23.39
N GLU A 57 15.09 -5.56 24.33
CA GLU A 57 14.81 -6.22 25.60
C GLU A 57 13.87 -7.42 25.44
N GLY A 58 13.21 -7.55 24.27
CA GLY A 58 12.29 -8.64 23.95
C GLY A 58 10.94 -8.57 24.69
N ASN A 59 10.62 -7.44 25.31
CA ASN A 59 9.41 -7.27 26.11
C ASN A 59 8.28 -6.51 25.39
N ILE A 60 8.55 -5.91 24.23
CA ILE A 60 7.55 -5.23 23.39
C ILE A 60 7.60 -5.83 22.00
N SER A 61 6.44 -6.17 21.45
CA SER A 61 6.32 -6.69 20.10
C SER A 61 5.37 -5.84 19.26
N PHE A 62 5.74 -5.64 18.01
CA PHE A 62 4.92 -4.93 17.01
C PHE A 62 4.63 -5.87 15.85
N PRO A 63 3.37 -6.20 15.60
CA PRO A 63 2.98 -6.89 14.37
C PRO A 63 3.05 -5.93 13.17
N ILE A 64 3.61 -6.40 12.07
CA ILE A 64 3.68 -5.63 10.82
C ILE A 64 2.97 -6.41 9.71
N GLN A 65 2.05 -5.74 9.03
CA GLN A 65 1.44 -6.22 7.79
C GLN A 65 2.13 -5.55 6.61
N VAL A 66 2.63 -6.33 5.67
CA VAL A 66 3.23 -5.82 4.44
C VAL A 66 2.25 -5.92 3.28
N LYS A 67 2.16 -4.86 2.49
CA LYS A 67 1.40 -4.84 1.24
C LYS A 67 2.28 -4.33 0.12
N THR A 68 2.49 -5.13 -0.91
CA THR A 68 3.39 -4.80 -2.02
C THR A 68 2.61 -4.52 -3.29
N ALA A 69 2.95 -3.44 -3.96
CA ALA A 69 2.43 -3.09 -5.28
C ALA A 69 3.60 -2.85 -6.25
N LEU A 70 3.41 -3.30 -7.50
CA LEU A 70 4.37 -3.03 -8.57
C LEU A 70 4.03 -1.72 -9.28
N HIS A 71 5.08 -0.99 -9.61
CA HIS A 71 5.02 0.17 -10.49
C HIS A 71 5.90 -0.05 -11.71
N THR A 72 5.37 0.24 -12.90
CA THR A 72 6.14 0.22 -14.16
C THR A 72 5.81 1.49 -14.96
N LYS A 73 6.73 1.94 -15.79
CA LYS A 73 6.52 3.12 -16.66
C LYS A 73 5.37 2.94 -17.64
N THR A 74 5.07 1.72 -18.02
CA THR A 74 4.10 1.39 -19.08
C THR A 74 2.74 0.98 -18.55
N SER A 75 2.62 0.70 -17.27
CA SER A 75 1.35 0.29 -16.67
C SER A 75 0.77 1.43 -15.84
N ASN A 76 -0.47 1.79 -16.13
CA ASN A 76 -1.34 2.52 -15.20
C ASN A 76 -1.65 1.67 -13.94
N VAL A 77 -0.74 0.76 -13.57
CA VAL A 77 -0.92 -0.21 -12.51
C VAL A 77 -0.91 0.48 -11.17
N SER A 78 -1.93 0.19 -10.51
CA SER A 78 -2.39 0.49 -9.17
C SER A 78 -1.96 1.85 -8.63
N SER A 79 -2.90 2.73 -8.64
CA SER A 79 -2.87 3.96 -7.85
C SER A 79 -2.81 3.70 -6.33
N GLY A 80 -2.56 2.44 -5.88
CA GLY A 80 -2.51 2.08 -4.47
C GLY A 80 -2.38 0.58 -4.20
N TRP A 81 -2.64 0.19 -2.97
CA TRP A 81 -2.58 -1.21 -2.50
C TRP A 81 -3.96 -1.76 -2.20
N ILE A 82 -4.16 -3.03 -2.54
CA ILE A 82 -5.42 -3.75 -2.28
C ILE A 82 -5.44 -4.22 -0.83
N LEU A 83 -6.56 -3.92 -0.17
CA LEU A 83 -6.88 -4.29 1.19
C LEU A 83 -8.25 -5.03 1.22
N ARG A 84 -8.72 -5.36 2.41
CA ARG A 84 -10.01 -6.01 2.64
C ARG A 84 -10.86 -5.20 3.61
N ASP A 85 -12.16 -5.45 3.62
CA ASP A 85 -13.15 -4.83 4.52
C ASP A 85 -12.77 -4.91 6.01
N LYS A 86 -12.14 -6.01 6.45
CA LYS A 86 -11.64 -6.14 7.82
C LYS A 86 -10.70 -5.00 8.24
N HIS A 87 -10.01 -4.37 7.29
CA HIS A 87 -9.08 -3.26 7.55
C HIS A 87 -9.78 -1.89 7.71
N GLU A 88 -11.10 -1.84 7.63
CA GLU A 88 -11.88 -0.66 8.05
C GLU A 88 -11.91 -0.49 9.58
N ASN A 89 -11.56 -1.55 10.31
CA ASN A 89 -11.42 -1.53 11.76
C ASN A 89 -9.93 -1.52 12.12
N PRO A 90 -9.47 -0.56 12.92
CA PRO A 90 -8.08 -0.52 13.33
C PRO A 90 -7.74 -1.71 14.23
N ILE A 91 -6.54 -2.24 14.05
CA ILE A 91 -5.99 -3.31 14.90
C ILE A 91 -4.93 -2.67 15.79
N LYS A 92 -5.09 -2.85 17.10
CA LYS A 92 -4.18 -2.26 18.08
C LYS A 92 -2.73 -2.66 17.79
N ASP A 93 -1.84 -1.68 17.85
CA ASP A 93 -0.40 -1.81 17.68
C ASP A 93 0.05 -2.37 16.30
N LEU A 94 -0.87 -2.63 15.38
CA LEU A 94 -0.53 -3.07 14.02
C LEU A 94 0.00 -1.91 13.18
N ILE A 95 1.16 -2.11 12.59
CA ILE A 95 1.77 -1.20 11.62
C ILE A 95 1.66 -1.82 10.22
N PHE A 96 1.30 -1.00 9.25
CA PHE A 96 1.35 -1.38 7.84
C PHE A 96 2.62 -0.84 7.19
N CYS A 97 3.31 -1.70 6.43
CA CYS A 97 4.38 -1.33 5.53
C CYS A 97 3.89 -1.49 4.08
N PHE A 98 3.63 -0.38 3.42
CA PHE A 98 3.23 -0.37 2.02
C PHE A 98 4.47 -0.23 1.14
N VAL A 99 4.76 -1.26 0.36
CA VAL A 99 5.94 -1.32 -0.51
C VAL A 99 5.51 -1.04 -1.95
N ARG A 100 6.11 -0.05 -2.58
CA ARG A 100 5.98 0.24 -4.00
C ARG A 100 7.27 -0.13 -4.70
N MET A 101 7.27 -1.24 -5.43
CA MET A 101 8.41 -1.72 -6.18
C MET A 101 8.39 -1.18 -7.61
N ASN A 102 9.47 -0.58 -8.05
CA ASN A 102 9.65 -0.17 -9.43
C ASN A 102 10.49 -1.22 -10.17
N LEU A 103 9.87 -1.93 -11.12
CA LEU A 103 10.55 -2.98 -11.88
C LEU A 103 11.58 -2.42 -12.88
N ASP A 104 11.42 -1.17 -13.29
CA ASP A 104 12.31 -0.55 -14.29
C ASP A 104 13.61 -0.06 -13.64
N SER A 105 13.51 0.63 -12.48
CA SER A 105 14.69 1.17 -11.75
C SER A 105 15.24 0.20 -10.70
N ARG A 106 14.47 -0.83 -10.32
CA ARG A 106 14.73 -1.74 -9.19
C ARG A 106 14.76 -1.04 -7.83
N GLU A 107 14.31 0.20 -7.77
CA GLU A 107 14.12 0.94 -6.53
C GLU A 107 12.77 0.59 -5.91
N SER A 108 12.67 0.79 -4.62
CA SER A 108 11.43 0.55 -3.88
C SER A 108 11.23 1.65 -2.84
N ASP A 109 10.01 2.13 -2.74
CA ASP A 109 9.59 3.02 -1.67
C ASP A 109 8.85 2.20 -0.60
N ILE A 110 9.07 2.51 0.67
CA ILE A 110 8.36 1.91 1.81
C ILE A 110 7.65 3.02 2.57
N TYR A 111 6.36 2.87 2.78
CA TYR A 111 5.54 3.79 3.56
C TYR A 111 5.06 3.08 4.82
N ILE A 112 5.37 3.64 5.99
CA ILE A 112 5.01 3.07 7.29
C ILE A 112 3.80 3.83 7.82
N VAL A 113 2.67 3.14 7.98
CA VAL A 113 1.38 3.74 8.31
C VAL A 113 0.73 2.97 9.46
N ASP A 114 0.24 3.68 10.46
CA ASP A 114 -0.52 3.07 11.55
C ASP A 114 -1.86 2.51 11.09
N SER A 115 -2.39 1.56 11.85
CA SER A 115 -3.65 0.87 11.54
C SER A 115 -4.86 1.80 11.57
N GLU A 116 -4.86 2.82 12.40
CA GLU A 116 -5.94 3.82 12.50
C GLU A 116 -6.06 4.60 11.19
N LYS A 117 -4.94 5.06 10.66
CA LYS A 117 -4.92 5.81 9.39
C LYS A 117 -5.30 4.93 8.21
N VAL A 118 -4.84 3.67 8.20
CA VAL A 118 -5.24 2.70 7.16
C VAL A 118 -6.75 2.46 7.22
N ALA A 119 -7.31 2.27 8.40
CA ALA A 119 -8.74 2.04 8.57
C ALA A 119 -9.58 3.26 8.13
N GLU A 120 -9.14 4.47 8.44
CA GLU A 120 -9.75 5.70 7.95
C GLU A 120 -9.77 5.73 6.41
N CYS A 121 -8.62 5.51 5.79
CA CYS A 121 -8.50 5.51 4.33
C CYS A 121 -9.37 4.43 3.67
N CYS A 122 -9.43 3.22 4.23
CA CYS A 122 -10.28 2.15 3.73
C CYS A 122 -11.75 2.53 3.75
N ARG A 123 -12.25 3.07 4.87
CA ARG A 123 -13.65 3.50 5.00
C ARG A 123 -14.00 4.59 4.00
N TYR A 124 -13.23 5.69 3.98
CA TYR A 124 -13.52 6.82 3.11
C TYR A 124 -13.42 6.43 1.63
N SER A 125 -12.35 5.75 1.22
CA SER A 125 -12.19 5.36 -0.18
C SER A 125 -13.35 4.50 -0.69
N HIS A 126 -13.82 3.57 0.13
CA HIS A 126 -14.89 2.68 -0.25
C HIS A 126 -16.26 3.38 -0.26
N GLN A 127 -16.57 4.16 0.78
CA GLN A 127 -17.81 4.94 0.85
C GLN A 127 -17.93 5.92 -0.31
N ILE A 128 -16.86 6.62 -0.63
CA ILE A 128 -16.81 7.55 -1.76
C ILE A 128 -17.01 6.79 -3.07
N TRP A 129 -16.31 5.67 -3.25
CA TRP A 129 -16.43 4.84 -4.46
C TRP A 129 -17.86 4.31 -4.66
N LEU A 130 -18.55 3.89 -3.61
CA LEU A 130 -19.95 3.41 -3.69
C LEU A 130 -20.94 4.51 -4.11
N LYS A 131 -20.64 5.77 -3.80
CA LYS A 131 -21.51 6.91 -4.14
C LYS A 131 -21.37 7.35 -5.60
N PHE A 132 -20.24 7.10 -6.23
CA PHE A 132 -20.06 7.42 -7.63
C PHE A 132 -20.71 6.37 -8.52
N PRO A 133 -21.29 6.79 -9.65
CA PRO A 133 -21.75 5.85 -10.66
C PRO A 133 -20.57 5.21 -11.39
N ASN A 134 -20.74 3.97 -11.84
CA ASN A 134 -19.81 3.32 -12.74
C ASN A 134 -19.86 3.99 -14.15
N ARG A 135 -19.01 3.52 -15.08
CA ARG A 135 -18.96 4.07 -16.46
C ARG A 135 -20.27 3.97 -17.23
N LYS A 136 -21.21 3.12 -16.79
CA LYS A 136 -22.55 2.96 -17.39
C LYS A 136 -23.61 3.81 -16.67
N GLY A 137 -23.24 4.59 -15.66
CA GLY A 137 -24.16 5.36 -14.84
C GLY A 137 -24.89 4.58 -13.75
N GLU A 138 -24.51 3.31 -13.50
CA GLU A 138 -25.13 2.44 -12.50
C GLU A 138 -24.38 2.53 -11.18
N LYS A 139 -25.05 2.18 -10.08
CA LYS A 139 -24.42 2.07 -8.77
C LYS A 139 -23.42 0.93 -8.73
N HIS A 140 -22.30 1.13 -8.04
CA HIS A 140 -21.37 0.05 -7.73
C HIS A 140 -22.00 -0.97 -6.78
N LYS A 141 -21.66 -2.25 -6.97
CA LYS A 141 -21.98 -3.30 -5.99
C LYS A 141 -20.94 -3.26 -4.89
N ASP A 142 -21.39 -3.37 -3.66
CA ASP A 142 -20.50 -3.51 -2.52
C ASP A 142 -19.69 -4.82 -2.62
N THR A 143 -18.41 -4.74 -2.27
CA THR A 143 -17.48 -5.86 -2.27
C THR A 143 -16.62 -5.79 -1.01
N ASN A 144 -15.90 -6.87 -0.70
CA ASN A 144 -14.94 -6.90 0.40
C ASN A 144 -13.57 -6.29 0.04
N MET A 145 -13.42 -5.73 -1.15
CA MET A 145 -12.18 -5.08 -1.58
C MET A 145 -12.13 -3.64 -1.08
N ARG A 146 -10.99 -3.26 -0.52
CA ARG A 146 -10.64 -1.89 -0.12
C ARG A 146 -9.33 -1.49 -0.76
N MET A 147 -9.03 -0.21 -0.80
CA MET A 147 -7.77 0.29 -1.35
C MET A 147 -7.21 1.44 -0.51
N LEU A 148 -5.92 1.41 -0.28
CA LEU A 148 -5.16 2.59 0.09
C LEU A 148 -4.58 3.19 -1.20
N LEU A 149 -4.94 4.42 -1.51
CA LEU A 149 -4.55 5.10 -2.75
C LEU A 149 -3.38 6.06 -2.50
N HIS A 150 -2.48 6.19 -3.47
CA HIS A 150 -1.44 7.24 -3.49
C HIS A 150 -2.02 8.64 -3.70
N ASP A 151 -3.18 8.70 -4.33
CA ASP A 151 -3.84 9.91 -4.74
C ASP A 151 -5.34 9.66 -4.72
N PHE A 152 -6.00 10.22 -3.74
CA PHE A 152 -7.45 10.09 -3.62
C PHE A 152 -8.21 10.96 -4.62
N ASP A 153 -7.56 11.92 -5.28
CA ASP A 153 -8.16 12.63 -6.40
C ASP A 153 -8.51 11.68 -7.56
N LYS A 154 -7.78 10.57 -7.68
CA LYS A 154 -8.03 9.55 -8.72
C LYS A 154 -9.27 8.69 -8.46
N ILE A 155 -9.84 8.73 -7.26
CA ILE A 155 -11.13 8.08 -6.97
C ILE A 155 -12.27 8.80 -7.68
N ARG A 156 -12.08 10.08 -7.99
CA ARG A 156 -13.01 10.85 -8.81
C ARG A 156 -13.05 10.24 -10.20
N THR A 157 -14.22 9.87 -10.65
CA THR A 157 -14.39 9.46 -12.05
C THR A 157 -14.16 10.70 -12.93
N LYS A 158 -13.20 10.62 -13.85
CA LYS A 158 -12.81 11.69 -14.80
C LYS A 158 -13.98 12.23 -15.65
N HIS A 159 -15.17 11.65 -15.49
CA HIS A 159 -16.36 11.95 -16.29
C HIS A 159 -17.44 12.72 -15.51
N LEU A 160 -17.17 13.10 -14.27
CA LEU A 160 -18.13 13.81 -13.41
C LEU A 160 -17.59 15.19 -13.08
N ASP A 161 -17.98 16.20 -13.87
CA ASP A 161 -17.59 17.59 -13.63
C ASP A 161 -18.07 18.08 -12.26
N ASP A 162 -19.26 17.62 -11.82
CA ASP A 162 -19.88 17.98 -10.54
C ASP A 162 -19.76 16.86 -9.49
N TRP A 163 -18.61 16.24 -9.36
CA TRP A 163 -18.42 15.10 -8.44
C TRP A 163 -18.79 15.40 -6.98
N GLN A 164 -18.65 16.64 -6.54
CA GLN A 164 -18.93 17.08 -5.16
C GLN A 164 -20.40 16.88 -4.77
N LYS A 165 -21.34 16.90 -5.72
CA LYS A 165 -22.77 16.68 -5.43
C LYS A 165 -23.13 15.30 -4.91
N TYR A 166 -22.23 14.31 -5.08
CA TYR A 166 -22.42 12.95 -4.59
C TYR A 166 -21.90 12.75 -3.16
N LEU A 167 -21.12 13.70 -2.63
CA LEU A 167 -20.36 13.56 -1.39
C LEU A 167 -20.84 14.57 -0.34
N ASN A 168 -20.67 14.19 0.93
CA ASN A 168 -20.78 15.13 2.03
C ASN A 168 -19.48 15.92 2.24
N GLN A 169 -19.51 16.91 3.13
CA GLN A 169 -18.38 17.81 3.36
C GLN A 169 -17.14 17.08 3.91
N ASP A 170 -17.31 16.06 4.75
CA ASP A 170 -16.19 15.29 5.31
C ASP A 170 -15.47 14.48 4.25
N GLU A 171 -16.22 13.86 3.34
CA GLU A 171 -15.67 13.12 2.20
C GLU A 171 -14.93 14.04 1.21
N ILE A 172 -15.48 15.22 0.96
CA ILE A 172 -14.81 16.25 0.14
C ILE A 172 -13.51 16.68 0.80
N ASN A 173 -13.52 16.94 2.11
CA ASN A 173 -12.34 17.33 2.87
C ASN A 173 -11.31 16.20 2.88
N PHE A 174 -11.76 14.94 3.03
CA PHE A 174 -10.87 13.78 2.98
C PHE A 174 -10.11 13.72 1.64
N ILE A 175 -10.79 13.85 0.50
CA ILE A 175 -10.14 13.88 -0.81
C ILE A 175 -9.12 15.03 -0.89
N LYS A 176 -9.52 16.24 -0.47
CA LYS A 176 -8.66 17.42 -0.53
C LYS A 176 -7.41 17.33 0.34
N THR A 177 -7.47 16.58 1.45
CA THR A 177 -6.34 16.38 2.38
C THR A 177 -5.46 15.19 2.01
N HIS A 178 -5.87 14.39 1.01
CA HIS A 178 -5.14 13.22 0.55
C HIS A 178 -4.86 13.26 -0.98
N PRO A 179 -4.32 14.39 -1.51
CA PRO A 179 -3.93 14.49 -2.92
C PRO A 179 -2.68 13.62 -3.20
N GLU A 180 -2.19 13.66 -4.43
CA GLU A 180 -0.89 13.07 -4.76
C GLU A 180 0.21 13.60 -3.80
N GLY A 181 1.03 12.69 -3.28
CA GLY A 181 2.11 13.01 -2.32
C GLY A 181 1.66 13.02 -0.85
N TRP A 182 0.40 12.81 -0.50
CA TRP A 182 -0.04 12.78 0.90
C TRP A 182 0.65 11.69 1.74
N LEU A 183 1.13 10.63 1.08
CA LEU A 183 1.89 9.55 1.72
C LEU A 183 3.36 9.89 1.99
N ASP A 184 3.91 10.97 1.43
CA ASP A 184 5.34 11.28 1.53
C ASP A 184 5.82 11.42 2.98
N LYS A 185 4.97 11.92 3.87
CA LYS A 185 5.26 11.99 5.31
C LYS A 185 5.40 10.62 6.00
N TYR A 186 4.91 9.56 5.37
CA TYR A 186 5.00 8.18 5.85
C TYR A 186 6.15 7.40 5.20
N LYS A 187 6.81 8.00 4.19
CA LYS A 187 7.95 7.38 3.53
C LYS A 187 9.11 7.25 4.51
N GLU A 188 9.61 6.01 4.66
CA GLU A 188 10.69 5.68 5.62
C GLU A 188 10.41 6.18 7.05
N ALA A 189 9.15 6.25 7.46
CA ALA A 189 8.75 6.74 8.79
C ALA A 189 8.95 5.66 9.89
N TRP A 190 10.11 5.06 9.95
CA TRP A 190 10.47 3.97 10.88
C TRP A 190 10.31 4.34 12.36
N HIS A 191 10.33 5.63 12.70
CA HIS A 191 10.08 6.12 14.05
C HIS A 191 8.67 5.80 14.57
N LEU A 192 7.74 5.39 13.71
CA LEU A 192 6.41 4.92 14.10
C LEU A 192 6.46 3.51 14.70
N ILE A 193 7.51 2.74 14.42
CA ILE A 193 7.80 1.46 15.06
C ILE A 193 8.55 1.79 16.35
N LYS A 194 7.79 1.94 17.44
CA LYS A 194 8.33 2.31 18.75
C LYS A 194 8.93 1.07 19.43
N ALA A 195 10.21 0.87 19.25
CA ALA A 195 10.97 -0.17 19.96
C ALA A 195 11.62 0.39 21.23
#